data_a8dbc68e3c9a031033bb5e79abc3d3f7
#
_entry.id   a8dbc68e3c9a031033bb5e79abc3d3f7
#
_cell.length_a   1.000
_cell.length_b   1.000
_cell.length_c   1.000
_cell.angle_alpha   90.00
_cell.angle_beta   90.00
_cell.angle_gamma   90.00
#
_symmetry.space_group_name_H-M   'P 1'
#
loop_
_entity.id
_entity.type
_entity.pdbx_description
1 polymer ?
#
loop_
_entity_poly.entity_id
_entity_poly.type
_entity_poly.pdbx_seq_one_letter_code
_entity_poly.pdbx_strand_id
1 'polypeptide(L)'
;MPETFDYTLPPTPEHYLNGAYALTGYHCKTAPRQYSPLLCLYLPFVIALSSMAFLLWNNQARLSALLEECYLDQDTLDRITGISMNTVYIIAGCFVVFGIISRLFSRRIMKYIYYRNCLLHESRFTADSAGCRQIYPQQQESWFGWAALDGVQTMKGGVLLIFGSAFIVLPESVFADEAEKQGFIAQVNTWRQVAQKQPAPTSDKETQSV
;
A
#
# COMPACT_ATOMS: atom_id res chain seq x y z
N MET A 1 -9.42 -12.08 32.85
CA MET A 1 -8.65 -11.44 31.79
C MET A 1 -8.53 -9.97 32.13
N PRO A 2 -7.43 -9.28 31.86
CA PRO A 2 -7.30 -7.88 32.17
C PRO A 2 -8.38 -7.08 31.44
N GLU A 3 -8.99 -6.12 32.14
CA GLU A 3 -9.99 -5.23 31.51
C GLU A 3 -9.37 -4.15 30.63
N THR A 4 -8.06 -3.96 30.77
CA THR A 4 -7.28 -2.95 30.02
C THR A 4 -5.91 -3.49 29.70
N PHE A 5 -5.40 -3.13 28.52
CA PHE A 5 -4.02 -3.35 28.09
C PHE A 5 -3.29 -2.03 27.99
N ASP A 6 -2.03 -2.00 28.42
CA ASP A 6 -1.19 -0.80 28.39
C ASP A 6 0.23 -1.21 28.01
N TYR A 7 0.66 -0.78 26.82
CA TYR A 7 1.95 -1.14 26.25
C TYR A 7 2.74 0.10 25.84
N THR A 8 4.03 0.08 26.12
CA THR A 8 4.97 1.05 25.57
C THR A 8 5.52 0.51 24.26
N LEU A 9 5.26 1.22 23.16
CA LEU A 9 5.70 0.82 21.82
C LEU A 9 7.07 1.45 21.53
N PRO A 10 8.11 0.64 21.32
CA PRO A 10 9.42 1.15 20.96
C PRO A 10 9.40 1.76 19.54
N PRO A 11 10.26 2.76 19.26
CA PRO A 11 10.37 3.36 17.95
C PRO A 11 11.05 2.40 16.97
N THR A 12 10.29 1.52 16.35
CA THR A 12 10.79 0.51 15.41
C THR A 12 10.21 0.71 14.00
N PRO A 13 10.89 1.52 13.16
CA PRO A 13 10.43 1.82 11.80
C PRO A 13 10.18 0.58 10.96
N GLU A 14 10.93 -0.51 11.20
CA GLU A 14 10.79 -1.76 10.45
C GLU A 14 9.43 -2.44 10.68
N HIS A 15 8.90 -2.37 11.90
CA HIS A 15 7.58 -2.94 12.20
C HIS A 15 6.45 -2.19 11.48
N TYR A 16 6.55 -0.86 11.40
CA TYR A 16 5.58 -0.06 10.64
C TYR A 16 5.65 -0.32 9.15
N LEU A 17 6.85 -0.45 8.60
CA LEU A 17 7.03 -0.81 7.20
C LEU A 17 6.40 -2.17 6.90
N ASN A 18 6.66 -3.15 7.75
CA ASN A 18 6.05 -4.48 7.64
C ASN A 18 4.52 -4.42 7.80
N GLY A 19 4.01 -3.58 8.71
CA GLY A 19 2.58 -3.30 8.88
C GLY A 19 1.95 -2.71 7.63
N ALA A 20 2.57 -1.73 7.01
CA ALA A 20 2.09 -1.14 5.76
C ALA A 20 2.03 -2.14 4.61
N TYR A 21 3.01 -3.04 4.50
CA TYR A 21 2.97 -4.12 3.52
C TYR A 21 1.88 -5.15 3.84
N ALA A 22 1.72 -5.51 5.12
CA ALA A 22 0.68 -6.44 5.55
C ALA A 22 -0.72 -5.84 5.31
N LEU A 23 -0.93 -4.55 5.57
CA LEU A 23 -2.16 -3.82 5.25
C LEU A 23 -2.47 -3.87 3.75
N THR A 24 -1.47 -3.59 2.91
CA THR A 24 -1.63 -3.69 1.46
C THR A 24 -2.03 -5.11 1.05
N GLY A 25 -1.39 -6.12 1.62
CA GLY A 25 -1.73 -7.52 1.40
C GLY A 25 -3.14 -7.89 1.88
N TYR A 26 -3.60 -7.32 2.98
CA TYR A 26 -4.96 -7.49 3.50
C TYR A 26 -6.00 -6.91 2.55
N HIS A 27 -5.83 -5.67 2.13
CA HIS A 27 -6.74 -5.03 1.19
C HIS A 27 -6.78 -5.73 -0.18
N CYS A 28 -5.64 -6.25 -0.66
CA CYS A 28 -5.62 -7.05 -1.88
C CYS A 28 -6.40 -8.37 -1.76
N LYS A 29 -6.55 -8.93 -0.55
CA LYS A 29 -7.29 -10.17 -0.31
C LYS A 29 -8.77 -9.94 -0.03
N THR A 30 -9.10 -8.87 0.67
CA THR A 30 -10.47 -8.55 1.14
C THR A 30 -11.23 -7.65 0.18
N ALA A 31 -10.54 -6.85 -0.62
CA ALA A 31 -11.21 -6.08 -1.67
C ALA A 31 -11.87 -7.04 -2.67
N PRO A 32 -13.16 -6.82 -3.00
CA PRO A 32 -13.75 -7.51 -4.13
C PRO A 32 -12.80 -7.30 -5.30
N ARG A 33 -12.59 -8.34 -6.11
CA ARG A 33 -11.60 -8.48 -7.21
C ARG A 33 -11.66 -7.37 -8.28
N GLN A 34 -12.02 -6.16 -7.85
CA GLN A 34 -12.02 -4.95 -8.62
C GLN A 34 -10.60 -4.42 -8.68
N TYR A 35 -9.90 -4.85 -9.74
CA TYR A 35 -8.68 -4.25 -10.28
C TYR A 35 -7.61 -3.92 -9.23
N SER A 36 -6.58 -4.74 -9.16
CA SER A 36 -5.36 -4.39 -8.44
C SER A 36 -5.00 -2.94 -8.79
N PRO A 37 -4.84 -2.02 -7.80
CA PRO A 37 -4.45 -0.62 -8.08
C PRO A 37 -3.16 -0.53 -8.90
N LEU A 38 -2.29 -1.56 -8.81
CA LEU A 38 -1.14 -1.74 -9.68
C LEU A 38 -1.57 -1.94 -11.14
N LEU A 39 -2.63 -2.70 -11.40
CA LEU A 39 -3.12 -2.95 -12.76
C LEU A 39 -3.70 -1.66 -13.36
N CYS A 40 -4.42 -0.85 -12.56
CA CYS A 40 -4.89 0.48 -12.98
C CYS A 40 -3.75 1.46 -13.27
N LEU A 41 -2.63 1.35 -12.57
CA LEU A 41 -1.46 2.19 -12.80
C LEU A 41 -0.65 1.74 -14.02
N TYR A 42 -0.49 0.41 -14.22
CA TYR A 42 0.28 -0.13 -15.33
C TYR A 42 -0.53 -0.25 -16.63
N LEU A 43 -1.85 -0.42 -16.56
CA LEU A 43 -2.69 -0.58 -17.75
C LEU A 43 -2.57 0.60 -18.74
N PRO A 44 -2.68 1.88 -18.33
CA PRO A 44 -2.49 3.01 -19.25
C PRO A 44 -1.08 3.06 -19.84
N PHE A 45 -0.05 2.63 -19.09
CA PHE A 45 1.32 2.53 -19.61
C PHE A 45 1.45 1.42 -20.65
N VAL A 46 0.87 0.25 -20.41
CA VAL A 46 0.87 -0.85 -21.37
C VAL A 46 0.11 -0.47 -22.64
N ILE A 47 -1.05 0.19 -22.48
CA ILE A 47 -1.84 0.69 -23.63
C ILE A 47 -1.04 1.72 -24.41
N ALA A 48 -0.42 2.70 -23.76
CA ALA A 48 0.38 3.73 -24.40
C ALA A 48 1.57 3.13 -25.17
N LEU A 49 2.31 2.18 -24.56
CA LEU A 49 3.41 1.47 -25.21
C LEU A 49 2.96 0.63 -26.39
N SER A 50 1.84 -0.09 -26.26
CA SER A 50 1.28 -0.90 -27.32
C SER A 50 0.80 -0.02 -28.49
N SER A 51 0.16 1.12 -28.17
CA SER A 51 -0.29 2.09 -29.18
C SER A 51 0.88 2.74 -29.90
N MET A 52 1.95 3.07 -29.18
CA MET A 52 3.17 3.64 -29.76
C MET A 52 3.88 2.61 -30.66
N ALA A 53 4.00 1.37 -30.20
CA ALA A 53 4.57 0.29 -31.02
C ALA A 53 3.75 0.04 -32.29
N PHE A 54 2.41 0.06 -32.19
CA PHE A 54 1.51 -0.09 -33.32
C PHE A 54 1.63 1.08 -34.31
N LEU A 55 1.71 2.32 -33.81
CA LEU A 55 1.89 3.52 -34.65
C LEU A 55 3.24 3.48 -35.38
N LEU A 56 4.32 3.08 -34.69
CA LEU A 56 5.64 2.93 -35.30
C LEU A 56 5.62 1.86 -36.37
N TRP A 57 5.00 0.70 -36.09
CA TRP A 57 4.83 -0.37 -37.06
C TRP A 57 4.06 0.07 -38.30
N ASN A 58 2.93 0.75 -38.10
CA ASN A 58 2.09 1.23 -39.20
C ASN A 58 2.75 2.35 -40.02
N ASN A 59 3.50 3.25 -39.34
CA ASN A 59 4.30 4.25 -40.02
C ASN A 59 5.48 3.66 -40.78
N GLN A 60 6.09 2.60 -40.26
CA GLN A 60 7.18 1.91 -40.95
C GLN A 60 6.70 1.27 -42.25
N ALA A 61 5.53 0.61 -42.25
CA ALA A 61 4.94 0.06 -43.48
C ALA A 61 4.58 1.15 -44.51
N ARG A 62 4.12 2.32 -44.04
CA ARG A 62 3.89 3.48 -44.94
C ARG A 62 5.19 4.11 -45.41
N LEU A 63 6.18 4.23 -44.53
CA LEU A 63 7.50 4.78 -44.89
C LEU A 63 8.21 3.89 -45.90
N SER A 64 8.16 2.59 -45.76
CA SER A 64 8.74 1.66 -46.73
C SER A 64 8.06 1.78 -48.09
N ALA A 65 6.72 1.89 -48.15
CA ALA A 65 5.99 2.07 -49.40
C ALA A 65 6.33 3.40 -50.07
N LEU A 66 6.45 4.50 -49.30
CA LEU A 66 6.83 5.84 -49.83
C LEU A 66 8.30 5.87 -50.31
N LEU A 67 9.17 5.13 -49.64
CA LEU A 67 10.59 5.06 -49.97
C LEU A 67 10.84 4.19 -51.22
N GLU A 68 10.02 3.15 -51.44
CA GLU A 68 10.02 2.37 -52.70
C GLU A 68 9.62 3.24 -53.89
N GLU A 69 8.65 4.17 -53.73
CA GLU A 69 8.28 5.12 -54.78
C GLU A 69 9.38 6.16 -55.06
N CYS A 70 10.27 6.43 -54.11
CA CYS A 70 11.34 7.42 -54.22
C CYS A 70 12.65 6.90 -54.81
N TYR A 71 12.72 5.68 -55.35
CA TYR A 71 13.95 5.06 -55.90
C TYR A 71 15.12 5.06 -54.93
N LEU A 72 14.87 4.92 -53.62
CA LEU A 72 15.94 4.79 -52.64
C LEU A 72 16.57 3.39 -52.71
N ASP A 73 17.87 3.36 -52.55
CA ASP A 73 18.66 2.14 -52.48
C ASP A 73 18.23 1.27 -51.30
N GLN A 74 18.13 -0.05 -51.50
CA GLN A 74 17.64 -1.02 -50.53
C GLN A 74 18.44 -1.00 -49.24
N ASP A 75 19.74 -0.71 -49.34
CA ASP A 75 20.64 -0.59 -48.18
C ASP A 75 20.26 0.59 -47.27
N THR A 76 19.76 1.69 -47.81
CA THR A 76 19.28 2.85 -47.07
C THR A 76 17.95 2.57 -46.40
N LEU A 77 17.07 1.80 -47.02
CA LEU A 77 15.78 1.38 -46.49
C LEU A 77 15.95 0.47 -45.26
N ASP A 78 16.89 -0.50 -45.37
CA ASP A 78 17.21 -1.41 -44.26
C ASP A 78 17.84 -0.68 -43.07
N ARG A 79 18.66 0.35 -43.31
CA ARG A 79 19.21 1.18 -42.24
C ARG A 79 18.16 1.99 -41.50
N ILE A 80 17.21 2.65 -42.21
CA ILE A 80 16.14 3.43 -41.60
C ILE A 80 15.22 2.52 -40.79
N THR A 81 14.89 1.36 -41.32
CA THR A 81 14.09 0.33 -40.66
C THR A 81 14.79 -0.20 -39.39
N GLY A 82 16.08 -0.48 -39.50
CA GLY A 82 16.90 -0.94 -38.36
C GLY A 82 16.98 0.10 -37.23
N ILE A 83 17.17 1.38 -37.57
CA ILE A 83 17.21 2.46 -36.57
C ILE A 83 15.87 2.60 -35.87
N SER A 84 14.75 2.52 -36.59
CA SER A 84 13.39 2.61 -36.05
C SER A 84 13.12 1.48 -35.06
N MET A 85 13.43 0.22 -35.41
CA MET A 85 13.23 -0.94 -34.53
C MET A 85 14.15 -0.90 -33.30
N ASN A 86 15.42 -0.52 -33.46
CA ASN A 86 16.33 -0.38 -32.33
C ASN A 86 15.83 0.68 -31.34
N THR A 87 15.25 1.77 -31.81
CA THR A 87 14.65 2.78 -30.93
C THR A 87 13.51 2.22 -30.10
N VAL A 88 12.64 1.38 -30.67
CA VAL A 88 11.56 0.72 -29.93
C VAL A 88 12.11 -0.20 -28.84
N TYR A 89 13.14 -1.00 -29.16
CA TYR A 89 13.76 -1.89 -28.17
C TYR A 89 14.46 -1.12 -27.05
N ILE A 90 15.13 -0.01 -27.35
CA ILE A 90 15.76 0.85 -26.34
C ILE A 90 14.70 1.42 -25.39
N ILE A 91 13.62 1.96 -25.92
CA ILE A 91 12.53 2.52 -25.11
C ILE A 91 11.91 1.42 -24.22
N ALA A 92 11.59 0.26 -24.77
CA ALA A 92 11.08 -0.87 -24.02
C ALA A 92 12.04 -1.32 -22.90
N GLY A 93 13.33 -1.41 -23.21
CA GLY A 93 14.39 -1.71 -22.24
C GLY A 93 14.46 -0.69 -21.12
N CYS A 94 14.41 0.59 -21.42
CA CYS A 94 14.37 1.67 -20.43
C CYS A 94 13.18 1.54 -19.48
N PHE A 95 11.99 1.19 -19.97
CA PHE A 95 10.81 0.99 -19.12
C PHE A 95 10.95 -0.21 -18.18
N VAL A 96 11.50 -1.30 -18.65
CA VAL A 96 11.78 -2.49 -17.82
C VAL A 96 12.77 -2.13 -16.72
N VAL A 97 13.87 -1.47 -17.06
CA VAL A 97 14.89 -1.02 -16.10
C VAL A 97 14.30 -0.05 -15.10
N PHE A 98 13.51 0.92 -15.56
CA PHE A 98 12.81 1.87 -14.67
C PHE A 98 11.83 1.17 -13.71
N GLY A 99 11.08 0.18 -14.19
CA GLY A 99 10.19 -0.64 -13.35
C GLY A 99 10.95 -1.39 -12.26
N ILE A 100 12.09 -2.00 -12.60
CA ILE A 100 12.96 -2.70 -11.64
C ILE A 100 13.54 -1.72 -10.62
N ILE A 101 14.08 -0.58 -11.08
CA ILE A 101 14.64 0.47 -10.23
C ILE A 101 13.55 1.01 -9.28
N SER A 102 12.38 1.35 -9.79
CA SER A 102 11.25 1.84 -8.99
C SER A 102 10.86 0.85 -7.90
N ARG A 103 10.84 -0.45 -8.20
CA ARG A 103 10.53 -1.49 -7.22
C ARG A 103 11.61 -1.64 -6.14
N LEU A 104 12.88 -1.51 -6.51
CA LEU A 104 14.00 -1.56 -5.57
C LEU A 104 14.07 -0.30 -4.68
N PHE A 105 13.83 0.86 -5.29
CA PHE A 105 13.87 2.15 -4.58
C PHE A 105 12.62 2.40 -3.73
N SER A 106 11.44 1.89 -4.11
CA SER A 106 10.21 2.10 -3.34
C SER A 106 10.36 1.65 -1.89
N ARG A 107 11.01 0.52 -1.64
CA ARG A 107 11.30 0.06 -0.27
C ARG A 107 12.24 1.01 0.48
N ARG A 108 13.26 1.55 -0.17
CA ARG A 108 14.19 2.50 0.45
C ARG A 108 13.54 3.85 0.70
N ILE A 109 12.76 4.34 -0.25
CA ILE A 109 12.02 5.61 -0.13
C ILE A 109 10.98 5.50 0.98
N MET A 110 10.19 4.43 1.02
CA MET A 110 9.23 4.19 2.10
C MET A 110 9.93 4.10 3.45
N LYS A 111 11.02 3.36 3.54
CA LYS A 111 11.84 3.29 4.76
C LYS A 111 12.31 4.69 5.17
N TYR A 112 12.81 5.51 4.26
CA TYR A 112 13.26 6.88 4.52
C TYR A 112 12.11 7.79 4.98
N ILE A 113 10.95 7.73 4.34
CA ILE A 113 9.76 8.53 4.72
C ILE A 113 9.30 8.16 6.14
N TYR A 114 9.23 6.87 6.45
CA TYR A 114 8.85 6.41 7.79
C TYR A 114 9.88 6.78 8.85
N TYR A 115 11.18 6.70 8.55
CA TYR A 115 12.24 7.14 9.47
C TYR A 115 12.16 8.64 9.76
N ARG A 116 11.77 9.44 8.78
CA ARG A 116 11.78 10.91 8.94
C ARG A 116 10.51 11.44 9.59
N ASN A 117 9.36 10.83 9.36
CA ASN A 117 8.08 11.48 9.67
C ASN A 117 7.41 11.02 10.96
N CYS A 118 7.65 9.81 11.48
CA CYS A 118 6.72 9.28 12.48
C CYS A 118 7.32 8.61 13.71
N LEU A 119 8.58 8.18 13.73
CA LEU A 119 8.82 7.03 14.59
C LEU A 119 10.11 7.08 15.37
N LEU A 120 10.59 8.29 15.64
CA LEU A 120 11.75 8.50 16.50
C LEU A 120 11.39 8.52 17.99
N HIS A 121 10.11 8.40 18.34
CA HIS A 121 9.64 8.50 19.70
C HIS A 121 8.86 7.26 20.11
N GLU A 122 9.07 6.85 21.34
CA GLU A 122 8.22 5.85 21.99
C GLU A 122 6.77 6.35 21.99
N SER A 123 5.82 5.46 21.77
CA SER A 123 4.41 5.75 21.91
C SER A 123 3.77 4.83 22.94
N ARG A 124 2.75 5.29 23.62
CA ARG A 124 1.96 4.50 24.55
C ARG A 124 0.70 4.01 23.85
N PHE A 125 0.46 2.73 23.92
CA PHE A 125 -0.76 2.11 23.41
C PHE A 125 -1.59 1.63 24.58
N THR A 126 -2.84 2.07 24.64
CA THR A 126 -3.81 1.58 25.63
C THR A 126 -5.04 1.04 24.92
N ALA A 127 -5.59 -0.04 25.41
CA ALA A 127 -6.80 -0.66 24.89
C ALA A 127 -7.71 -1.10 26.01
N ASP A 128 -8.98 -0.79 25.89
CA ASP A 128 -10.06 -1.15 26.82
C ASP A 128 -11.32 -1.58 26.05
N SER A 129 -12.42 -1.80 26.74
CA SER A 129 -13.68 -2.25 26.14
C SER A 129 -14.31 -1.21 25.16
N ALA A 130 -13.95 0.08 25.27
CA ALA A 130 -14.48 1.15 24.43
C ALA A 130 -13.69 1.31 23.11
N GLY A 131 -12.39 1.06 23.15
CA GLY A 131 -11.53 1.24 21.98
C GLY A 131 -10.05 1.14 22.32
N CYS A 132 -9.23 1.57 21.39
CA CYS A 132 -7.81 1.70 21.62
C CYS A 132 -7.30 3.11 21.32
N ARG A 133 -6.24 3.46 22.00
CA ARG A 133 -5.58 4.76 21.95
C ARG A 133 -4.11 4.60 21.74
N GLN A 134 -3.55 5.41 20.84
CA GLN A 134 -2.11 5.53 20.69
C GLN A 134 -1.70 6.97 20.95
N ILE A 135 -0.82 7.18 21.91
CA ILE A 135 -0.38 8.48 22.41
C ILE A 135 1.10 8.64 22.07
N TYR A 136 1.42 9.67 21.30
CA TYR A 136 2.79 10.07 21.00
C TYR A 136 3.23 11.22 21.93
N PRO A 137 4.50 11.24 22.40
CA PRO A 137 4.94 12.19 23.44
C PRO A 137 4.81 13.66 23.08
N GLN A 138 4.65 14.00 21.80
CA GLN A 138 4.62 15.38 21.32
C GLN A 138 3.26 15.80 20.77
N GLN A 139 2.13 15.30 21.30
CA GLN A 139 0.80 15.88 21.08
C GLN A 139 -0.13 15.19 20.09
N GLN A 140 0.19 14.05 19.53
CA GLN A 140 -0.76 13.35 18.70
C GLN A 140 -1.36 12.15 19.46
N GLU A 141 -2.64 12.25 19.76
CA GLU A 141 -3.44 11.15 20.27
C GLU A 141 -4.33 10.63 19.13
N SER A 142 -4.26 9.35 18.87
CA SER A 142 -5.14 8.68 17.93
C SER A 142 -6.05 7.72 18.69
N TRP A 143 -7.35 7.88 18.56
CA TRP A 143 -8.33 7.01 19.17
C TRP A 143 -9.12 6.26 18.11
N PHE A 144 -9.33 4.96 18.32
CA PHE A 144 -10.08 4.10 17.43
C PHE A 144 -11.05 3.24 18.23
N GLY A 145 -12.35 3.37 17.91
CA GLY A 145 -13.39 2.49 18.48
C GLY A 145 -13.36 1.11 17.79
N TRP A 146 -13.71 0.08 18.54
CA TRP A 146 -13.71 -1.30 18.03
C TRP A 146 -14.69 -1.55 16.90
N ALA A 147 -15.75 -0.75 16.78
CA ALA A 147 -16.68 -0.83 15.64
C ALA A 147 -16.00 -0.55 14.29
N ALA A 148 -14.93 0.26 14.29
CA ALA A 148 -14.14 0.60 13.10
C ALA A 148 -13.01 -0.40 12.81
N LEU A 149 -12.81 -1.42 13.65
CA LEU A 149 -11.77 -2.43 13.45
C LEU A 149 -12.19 -3.41 12.34
N ASP A 150 -11.49 -3.38 11.21
CA ASP A 150 -11.72 -4.31 10.09
C ASP A 150 -11.15 -5.69 10.37
N GLY A 151 -10.00 -5.74 11.02
CA GLY A 151 -9.36 -7.02 11.30
C GLY A 151 -8.14 -6.93 12.19
N VAL A 152 -7.79 -8.10 12.74
CA VAL A 152 -6.57 -8.33 13.51
C VAL A 152 -5.75 -9.36 12.74
N GLN A 153 -4.50 -9.05 12.43
CA GLN A 153 -3.59 -9.97 11.76
C GLN A 153 -2.33 -10.22 12.57
N THR A 154 -1.94 -11.46 12.67
CA THR A 154 -0.59 -11.82 13.14
C THR A 154 0.37 -11.65 11.97
N MET A 155 1.44 -10.90 12.19
CA MET A 155 2.51 -10.70 11.23
C MET A 155 3.85 -11.14 11.81
N LYS A 156 4.87 -11.25 10.96
CA LYS A 156 6.23 -11.54 11.43
C LYS A 156 6.71 -10.40 12.33
N GLY A 157 6.84 -10.69 13.63
CA GLY A 157 7.32 -9.75 14.65
C GLY A 157 6.24 -8.94 15.34
N GLY A 158 4.94 -9.35 15.28
CA GLY A 158 3.90 -8.69 16.07
C GLY A 158 2.47 -8.91 15.61
N VAL A 159 1.61 -8.00 16.05
CA VAL A 159 0.18 -7.98 15.75
C VAL A 159 -0.17 -6.67 15.04
N LEU A 160 -0.99 -6.75 14.01
CA LEU A 160 -1.49 -5.63 13.23
C LEU A 160 -2.99 -5.47 13.48
N LEU A 161 -3.39 -4.31 13.98
CA LEU A 161 -4.79 -3.87 14.05
C LEU A 161 -5.09 -2.99 12.84
N ILE A 162 -6.18 -3.28 12.11
CA ILE A 162 -6.53 -2.62 10.84
C ILE A 162 -7.84 -1.86 11.02
N PHE A 163 -7.81 -0.55 10.76
CA PHE A 163 -8.94 0.36 10.85
C PHE A 163 -9.09 1.13 9.51
N GLY A 164 -9.71 0.53 8.53
CA GLY A 164 -9.78 1.11 7.18
C GLY A 164 -8.39 1.29 6.56
N SER A 165 -8.01 2.52 6.29
CA SER A 165 -6.69 2.88 5.78
C SER A 165 -5.64 3.09 6.88
N ALA A 166 -6.07 3.16 8.15
CA ALA A 166 -5.18 3.29 9.31
C ALA A 166 -4.83 1.92 9.88
N PHE A 167 -3.70 1.84 10.54
CA PHE A 167 -3.28 0.62 11.21
C PHE A 167 -2.41 0.93 12.43
N ILE A 168 -2.44 0.02 13.41
CA ILE A 168 -1.55 0.04 14.57
C ILE A 168 -0.76 -1.25 14.58
N VAL A 169 0.55 -1.15 14.75
CA VAL A 169 1.45 -2.30 14.88
C VAL A 169 1.88 -2.44 16.33
N LEU A 170 1.62 -3.59 16.90
CA LEU A 170 2.11 -3.99 18.21
C LEU A 170 3.27 -4.97 18.00
N PRO A 171 4.53 -4.55 18.25
CA PRO A 171 5.68 -5.44 18.12
C PRO A 171 5.57 -6.63 19.08
N GLU A 172 6.16 -7.75 18.70
CA GLU A 172 6.18 -8.95 19.53
C GLU A 172 6.86 -8.71 20.89
N SER A 173 7.81 -7.79 20.95
CA SER A 173 8.55 -7.40 22.15
C SER A 173 7.70 -6.74 23.25
N VAL A 174 6.47 -6.34 22.96
CA VAL A 174 5.58 -5.74 23.98
C VAL A 174 4.78 -6.80 24.75
N PHE A 175 4.71 -8.02 24.22
CA PHE A 175 4.06 -9.15 24.88
C PHE A 175 5.11 -9.94 25.68
N ALA A 176 4.77 -10.34 26.89
CA ALA A 176 5.66 -11.16 27.71
C ALA A 176 5.89 -12.55 27.11
N ASP A 177 4.84 -13.12 26.50
CA ASP A 177 4.88 -14.42 25.85
C ASP A 177 3.81 -14.56 24.76
N GLU A 178 3.82 -15.70 24.07
CA GLU A 178 2.84 -16.01 23.02
C GLU A 178 1.42 -16.18 23.59
N ALA A 179 1.29 -16.61 24.85
CA ALA A 179 -0.02 -16.77 25.49
C ALA A 179 -0.69 -15.42 25.75
N GLU A 180 0.07 -14.41 26.20
CA GLU A 180 -0.41 -13.04 26.36
C GLU A 180 -0.84 -12.45 24.99
N LYS A 181 -0.04 -12.65 23.95
CA LYS A 181 -0.34 -12.18 22.59
C LYS A 181 -1.65 -12.79 22.07
N GLN A 182 -1.84 -14.09 22.23
CA GLN A 182 -3.07 -14.77 21.83
C GLN A 182 -4.27 -14.32 22.69
N GLY A 183 -4.06 -14.10 23.99
CA GLY A 183 -5.05 -13.55 24.90
C GLY A 183 -5.50 -12.15 24.48
N PHE A 184 -4.56 -11.28 24.11
CA PHE A 184 -4.84 -9.95 23.56
C PHE A 184 -5.68 -10.04 22.29
N ILE A 185 -5.27 -10.86 21.31
CA ILE A 185 -6.01 -11.05 20.06
C ILE A 185 -7.44 -11.54 20.31
N ALA A 186 -7.62 -12.51 21.19
CA ALA A 186 -8.93 -13.05 21.53
C ALA A 186 -9.83 -11.99 22.18
N GLN A 187 -9.26 -11.20 23.09
CA GLN A 187 -9.99 -10.13 23.79
C GLN A 187 -10.41 -9.02 22.83
N VAL A 188 -9.51 -8.55 21.96
CA VAL A 188 -9.81 -7.54 20.93
C VAL A 188 -10.92 -8.01 19.98
N ASN A 189 -10.87 -9.27 19.56
CA ASN A 189 -11.92 -9.85 18.72
C ASN A 189 -13.27 -9.91 19.45
N THR A 190 -13.26 -10.16 20.75
CA THR A 190 -14.48 -10.16 21.58
C THR A 190 -15.06 -8.73 21.66
N TRP A 191 -14.25 -7.73 21.96
CA TRP A 191 -14.68 -6.32 21.99
C TRP A 191 -15.20 -5.85 20.64
N ARG A 192 -14.52 -6.23 19.55
CA ARG A 192 -14.97 -5.96 18.18
C ARG A 192 -16.37 -6.53 17.94
N GLN A 193 -16.61 -7.79 18.28
CA GLN A 193 -17.91 -8.43 18.08
C GLN A 193 -19.03 -7.77 18.88
N VAL A 194 -18.74 -7.34 20.10
CA VAL A 194 -19.69 -6.59 20.94
C VAL A 194 -19.99 -5.23 20.31
N ALA A 195 -18.95 -4.47 19.93
CA ALA A 195 -19.09 -3.14 19.34
C ALA A 195 -19.84 -3.16 18.00
N GLN A 196 -19.62 -4.17 17.16
CA GLN A 196 -20.31 -4.31 15.88
C GLN A 196 -21.78 -4.74 16.00
N LYS A 197 -22.17 -5.34 17.12
CA LYS A 197 -23.58 -5.69 17.41
C LYS A 197 -24.38 -4.53 17.99
N GLN A 198 -23.72 -3.52 18.55
CA GLN A 198 -24.40 -2.32 19.04
C GLN A 198 -24.82 -1.46 17.84
N PRO A 199 -26.12 -1.15 17.67
CA PRO A 199 -26.54 -0.21 16.63
C PRO A 199 -25.80 1.11 16.83
N ALA A 200 -25.32 1.70 15.73
CA ALA A 200 -24.68 3.00 15.76
C ALA A 200 -25.58 3.98 16.55
N PRO A 201 -25.02 4.78 17.47
CA PRO A 201 -25.80 5.79 18.16
C PRO A 201 -26.44 6.66 17.10
N THR A 202 -27.78 6.69 17.06
CA THR A 202 -28.54 7.60 16.24
C THR A 202 -28.08 8.99 16.62
N SER A 203 -27.37 9.67 15.73
CA SER A 203 -27.01 11.07 15.90
C SER A 203 -28.35 11.84 15.85
N ASP A 204 -28.98 12.06 17.01
CA ASP A 204 -30.02 13.05 17.14
C ASP A 204 -29.38 14.37 16.73
N LYS A 205 -29.70 14.78 15.50
CA LYS A 205 -29.46 16.13 15.04
C LYS A 205 -30.34 17.04 15.97
N GLU A 206 -29.76 17.47 17.06
CA GLU A 206 -30.26 18.70 17.70
C GLU A 206 -30.12 19.81 16.68
N THR A 207 -31.23 20.05 16.04
CA THR A 207 -31.51 21.29 15.30
C THR A 207 -31.57 22.42 16.34
N GLN A 208 -30.41 23.00 16.67
CA GLN A 208 -30.39 24.29 17.28
C GLN A 208 -30.66 25.34 16.20
N SER A 209 -31.93 25.65 16.05
CA SER A 209 -32.42 26.92 15.49
C SER A 209 -32.06 28.04 16.43
N VAL A 210 -31.17 28.93 16.02
CA VAL A 210 -31.15 30.37 16.41
C VAL A 210 -30.84 31.17 15.17
#